data_c0f409a6462409ab15029d32e0add99d
#
_entry.id   c0f409a6462409ab15029d32e0add99d
#
_cell.length_a   1.000
_cell.length_b   1.000
_cell.length_c   1.000
_cell.angle_alpha   90.00
_cell.angle_beta   90.00
_cell.angle_gamma   90.00
#
_symmetry.space_group_name_H-M   'P 1'
#
loop_
_entity.id
_entity.type
_entity.pdbx_description
1 polymer ?
#
loop_
_entity_poly.entity_id
_entity_poly.type
_entity_poly.pdbx_seq_one_letter_code
_entity_poly.pdbx_strand_id
1 'polypeptide(L)'
;MQIPHTQEETEAVEGMIADRRDFHAHPEEGWCEFRTTAAIVRVLENLGFAVLTGEDVIAPDARMGVVEERLAAARHKALEEGADATILDRMGDLTGCVGVWKTGRPGPVTALRFDIDALRGVTESSSPEHRPAALGFASPVPNVCHACGHDVHTAVGLGVARWIASHAHELTGTVKLLFQPAEEGVRGAAAMAKSGVVDDCGWLFGSHVGCEFGPDEIGILTEGYLATTKMDVFFEGTPAHAGSDPEKGRSALLAACAAVMSIQGLPRHSGGDSRVSIGRIEAGEGRNVVAAHGKLELEVRGVTKEVNDFLADEVHRIVHGMAEVYGVKGKVVKTGESCRYVCDPEAVAILEDVAKALPDKTKATVFTTERGSEDCAVLAERVRSLGGKAGFFCFGTRHKGHHRPDFDVEDEDAMLLAWRVFTGVLARLQRA
;
A
#
# COMPACT_ATOMS: atom_id res chain seq x y z
N MET A 1 -4.82 -21.90 -27.21
CA MET A 1 -4.46 -21.02 -28.36
C MET A 1 -4.53 -19.62 -27.79
N GLN A 2 -3.39 -18.89 -27.67
CA GLN A 2 -3.42 -17.50 -27.23
C GLN A 2 -4.25 -16.69 -28.22
N ILE A 3 -5.17 -15.85 -27.73
CA ILE A 3 -5.87 -14.89 -28.56
C ILE A 3 -4.81 -13.87 -28.97
N PRO A 4 -4.60 -13.60 -30.27
CA PRO A 4 -3.64 -12.59 -30.68
C PRO A 4 -4.06 -11.23 -30.09
N HIS A 5 -3.10 -10.54 -29.47
CA HIS A 5 -3.30 -9.18 -29.00
C HIS A 5 -3.60 -8.26 -30.18
N THR A 6 -4.42 -7.24 -29.95
CA THR A 6 -4.52 -6.12 -30.91
C THR A 6 -3.18 -5.39 -30.95
N GLN A 7 -2.96 -4.56 -31.95
CA GLN A 7 -1.74 -3.74 -32.01
C GLN A 7 -1.62 -2.84 -30.77
N GLU A 8 -2.72 -2.23 -30.35
CA GLU A 8 -2.77 -1.38 -29.17
C GLU A 8 -2.41 -2.16 -27.88
N GLU A 9 -2.93 -3.37 -27.71
CA GLU A 9 -2.61 -4.23 -26.58
C GLU A 9 -1.14 -4.64 -26.57
N THR A 10 -0.56 -4.91 -27.74
CA THR A 10 0.86 -5.23 -27.87
C THR A 10 1.73 -4.06 -27.42
N GLU A 11 1.44 -2.86 -27.93
CA GLU A 11 2.15 -1.62 -27.55
C GLU A 11 1.98 -1.33 -26.04
N ALA A 12 0.78 -1.53 -25.49
CA ALA A 12 0.52 -1.36 -24.06
C ALA A 12 1.34 -2.34 -23.20
N VAL A 13 1.39 -3.63 -23.59
CA VAL A 13 2.17 -4.66 -22.88
C VAL A 13 3.66 -4.35 -22.93
N GLU A 14 4.21 -4.01 -24.09
CA GLU A 14 5.64 -3.67 -24.24
C GLU A 14 6.01 -2.47 -23.36
N GLY A 15 5.16 -1.44 -23.34
CA GLY A 15 5.36 -0.28 -22.48
C GLY A 15 5.28 -0.60 -20.99
N MET A 16 4.30 -1.41 -20.58
CA MET A 16 4.15 -1.82 -19.17
C MET A 16 5.30 -2.71 -18.71
N ILE A 17 5.82 -3.61 -19.56
CA ILE A 17 6.99 -4.44 -19.23
C ILE A 17 8.23 -3.58 -19.01
N ALA A 18 8.44 -2.58 -19.86
CA ALA A 18 9.56 -1.66 -19.73
C ALA A 18 9.49 -0.85 -18.42
N ASP A 19 8.32 -0.26 -18.14
CA ASP A 19 8.08 0.50 -16.91
C ASP A 19 8.27 -0.39 -15.67
N ARG A 20 7.64 -1.57 -15.64
CA ARG A 20 7.75 -2.52 -14.53
C ARG A 20 9.19 -2.84 -14.20
N ARG A 21 9.99 -3.23 -15.21
CA ARG A 21 11.38 -3.63 -15.00
C ARG A 21 12.25 -2.48 -14.50
N ASP A 22 11.98 -1.26 -14.94
CA ASP A 22 12.67 -0.08 -14.43
C ASP A 22 12.35 0.16 -12.94
N PHE A 23 11.05 0.12 -12.53
CA PHE A 23 10.67 0.25 -11.12
C PHE A 23 11.20 -0.90 -10.26
N HIS A 24 11.12 -2.13 -10.76
CA HIS A 24 11.62 -3.32 -10.05
C HIS A 24 13.11 -3.25 -9.75
N ALA A 25 13.90 -2.74 -10.71
CA ALA A 25 15.34 -2.55 -10.54
C ALA A 25 15.72 -1.38 -9.63
N HIS A 26 14.79 -0.48 -9.34
CA HIS A 26 15.00 0.71 -8.51
C HIS A 26 13.95 0.79 -7.37
N PRO A 27 13.86 -0.23 -6.52
CA PRO A 27 12.82 -0.28 -5.51
C PRO A 27 13.07 0.76 -4.42
N GLU A 28 11.99 1.42 -4.01
CA GLU A 28 11.98 2.43 -2.95
C GLU A 28 10.90 2.08 -1.92
N GLU A 29 11.29 2.06 -0.63
CA GLU A 29 10.36 1.76 0.47
C GLU A 29 9.37 2.92 0.72
N GLY A 30 8.25 2.59 1.37
CA GLY A 30 7.19 3.56 1.66
C GLY A 30 7.67 4.84 2.34
N TRP A 31 7.21 5.98 1.84
CA TRP A 31 7.62 7.36 2.09
C TRP A 31 8.99 7.76 1.49
N CYS A 32 9.66 6.84 0.82
CA CYS A 32 10.96 7.09 0.18
C CYS A 32 10.90 6.98 -1.35
N GLU A 33 9.73 6.94 -1.97
CA GLU A 33 9.49 6.69 -3.39
C GLU A 33 9.75 7.95 -4.25
N PHE A 34 10.90 8.59 -4.04
CA PHE A 34 11.26 9.85 -4.70
C PHE A 34 11.51 9.68 -6.19
N ARG A 35 12.35 8.70 -6.58
CA ARG A 35 12.62 8.40 -7.98
C ARG A 35 11.39 7.90 -8.71
N THR A 36 10.68 6.97 -8.08
CA THR A 36 9.45 6.38 -8.59
C THR A 36 8.40 7.46 -8.85
N THR A 37 8.14 8.33 -7.87
CA THR A 37 7.21 9.46 -8.03
C THR A 37 7.66 10.39 -9.17
N ALA A 38 8.95 10.77 -9.21
CA ALA A 38 9.45 11.66 -10.25
C ALA A 38 9.34 11.05 -11.66
N ALA A 39 9.57 9.74 -11.81
CA ALA A 39 9.40 9.03 -13.08
C ALA A 39 7.93 9.01 -13.52
N ILE A 40 7.00 8.72 -12.61
CA ILE A 40 5.56 8.74 -12.89
C ILE A 40 5.10 10.14 -13.30
N VAL A 41 5.45 11.17 -12.54
CA VAL A 41 5.11 12.57 -12.83
C VAL A 41 5.57 12.96 -14.23
N ARG A 42 6.81 12.66 -14.59
CA ARG A 42 7.36 12.95 -15.92
C ARG A 42 6.57 12.28 -17.04
N VAL A 43 6.17 11.01 -16.87
CA VAL A 43 5.37 10.31 -17.87
C VAL A 43 3.99 10.95 -18.00
N LEU A 44 3.32 11.24 -16.90
CA LEU A 44 1.98 11.84 -16.89
C LEU A 44 1.97 13.23 -17.53
N GLU A 45 2.94 14.09 -17.19
CA GLU A 45 3.05 15.43 -17.79
C GLU A 45 3.32 15.37 -19.30
N ASN A 46 4.18 14.45 -19.75
CA ASN A 46 4.45 14.24 -21.16
C ASN A 46 3.20 13.75 -21.94
N LEU A 47 2.30 13.05 -21.28
CA LEU A 47 1.01 12.62 -21.84
C LEU A 47 -0.05 13.73 -21.81
N GLY A 48 0.20 14.85 -21.12
CA GLY A 48 -0.72 15.98 -21.03
C GLY A 48 -1.65 15.97 -19.82
N PHE A 49 -1.41 15.13 -18.82
CA PHE A 49 -2.12 15.21 -17.54
C PHE A 49 -1.73 16.46 -16.75
N ALA A 50 -2.68 17.04 -16.03
CA ALA A 50 -2.36 17.92 -14.91
C ALA A 50 -1.95 17.04 -13.72
N VAL A 51 -0.75 17.27 -13.15
CA VAL A 51 -0.23 16.42 -12.09
C VAL A 51 -0.17 17.18 -10.77
N LEU A 52 -0.81 16.61 -9.75
CA LEU A 52 -0.77 17.07 -8.36
C LEU A 52 0.32 16.32 -7.61
N THR A 53 1.06 17.03 -6.75
CA THR A 53 2.14 16.49 -5.91
C THR A 53 2.19 17.21 -4.56
N GLY A 54 2.96 16.70 -3.61
CA GLY A 54 3.17 17.37 -2.33
C GLY A 54 1.89 17.42 -1.48
N GLU A 55 1.63 18.56 -0.85
CA GLU A 55 0.49 18.74 0.05
C GLU A 55 -0.88 18.67 -0.65
N ASP A 56 -0.93 18.86 -1.96
CA ASP A 56 -2.15 18.66 -2.74
C ASP A 56 -2.59 17.18 -2.79
N VAL A 57 -1.68 16.26 -2.48
CA VAL A 57 -1.89 14.81 -2.55
C VAL A 57 -1.76 14.13 -1.20
N ILE A 58 -0.87 14.60 -0.35
CA ILE A 58 -0.52 13.99 0.95
C ILE A 58 -0.65 15.02 2.05
N ALA A 59 -1.52 14.78 3.02
CA ALA A 59 -1.59 15.57 4.25
C ALA A 59 -0.40 15.21 5.18
N PRO A 60 0.56 16.14 5.44
CA PRO A 60 1.79 15.81 6.16
C PRO A 60 1.55 15.27 7.57
N ASP A 61 0.55 15.83 8.26
CA ASP A 61 0.18 15.50 9.64
C ASP A 61 -0.60 14.18 9.78
N ALA A 62 -0.94 13.54 8.66
CA ALA A 62 -1.58 12.22 8.63
C ALA A 62 -0.64 11.10 8.19
N ARG A 63 0.62 11.42 7.86
CA ARG A 63 1.61 10.38 7.55
C ARG A 63 1.92 9.54 8.80
N MET A 64 1.90 8.24 8.65
CA MET A 64 2.22 7.28 9.72
C MET A 64 3.51 6.54 9.41
N GLY A 65 4.27 6.17 10.44
CA GLY A 65 5.47 5.35 10.30
C GLY A 65 6.59 5.98 9.46
N VAL A 66 6.68 7.31 9.42
CA VAL A 66 7.77 8.03 8.76
C VAL A 66 9.04 7.88 9.56
N VAL A 67 10.15 7.63 8.88
CA VAL A 67 11.50 7.59 9.47
C VAL A 67 12.30 8.73 8.83
N GLU A 68 12.31 9.88 9.47
CA GLU A 68 12.85 11.13 8.93
C GLU A 68 14.32 11.00 8.46
N GLU A 69 15.12 10.21 9.17
CA GLU A 69 16.52 10.00 8.84
C GLU A 69 16.72 9.32 7.47
N ARG A 70 15.69 8.63 6.95
CA ARG A 70 15.75 7.96 5.66
C ARG A 70 15.37 8.87 4.49
N LEU A 71 14.51 9.87 4.72
CA LEU A 71 13.99 10.73 3.64
C LEU A 71 15.13 11.45 2.89
N ALA A 72 16.03 12.10 3.62
CA ALA A 72 17.15 12.83 3.02
C ALA A 72 18.07 11.91 2.19
N ALA A 73 18.36 10.71 2.71
CA ALA A 73 19.20 9.74 2.01
C ALA A 73 18.51 9.21 0.75
N ALA A 74 17.22 8.91 0.83
CA ALA A 74 16.42 8.43 -0.30
C ALA A 74 16.30 9.49 -1.41
N ARG A 75 16.02 10.74 -1.03
CA ARG A 75 15.99 11.87 -1.97
C ARG A 75 17.34 12.09 -2.68
N HIS A 76 18.44 11.98 -1.94
CA HIS A 76 19.78 12.09 -2.53
C HIS A 76 20.05 10.96 -3.54
N LYS A 77 19.74 9.71 -3.16
CA LYS A 77 19.85 8.55 -4.04
C LYS A 77 19.01 8.73 -5.31
N ALA A 78 17.78 9.22 -5.19
CA ALA A 78 16.92 9.47 -6.35
C ALA A 78 17.56 10.45 -7.35
N LEU A 79 18.23 11.52 -6.85
CA LEU A 79 18.98 12.43 -7.71
C LEU A 79 20.16 11.75 -8.41
N GLU A 80 20.92 10.92 -7.70
CA GLU A 80 22.02 10.13 -8.29
C GLU A 80 21.53 9.15 -9.37
N GLU A 81 20.32 8.62 -9.21
CA GLU A 81 19.64 7.73 -10.16
C GLU A 81 18.89 8.49 -11.27
N GLY A 82 19.06 9.80 -11.37
CA GLY A 82 18.57 10.62 -12.49
C GLY A 82 17.14 11.14 -12.34
N ALA A 83 16.58 11.18 -11.13
CA ALA A 83 15.30 11.84 -10.90
C ALA A 83 15.42 13.35 -11.18
N ASP A 84 14.34 13.94 -11.75
CA ASP A 84 14.30 15.36 -12.07
C ASP A 84 14.23 16.20 -10.79
N ALA A 85 15.25 17.03 -10.56
CA ALA A 85 15.34 17.87 -9.37
C ALA A 85 14.17 18.85 -9.24
N THR A 86 13.61 19.33 -10.36
CA THR A 86 12.47 20.28 -10.32
C THR A 86 11.19 19.59 -9.85
N ILE A 87 11.01 18.31 -10.21
CA ILE A 87 9.89 17.51 -9.71
C ILE A 87 10.08 17.22 -8.23
N LEU A 88 11.30 16.82 -7.80
CA LEU A 88 11.61 16.58 -6.40
C LEU A 88 11.41 17.83 -5.53
N ASP A 89 11.78 19.02 -6.03
CA ASP A 89 11.58 20.29 -5.31
C ASP A 89 10.10 20.63 -5.16
N ARG A 90 9.29 20.34 -6.20
CA ARG A 90 7.85 20.58 -6.18
C ARG A 90 7.10 19.65 -5.22
N MET A 91 7.52 18.39 -5.10
CA MET A 91 6.88 17.44 -4.18
C MET A 91 7.40 17.54 -2.74
N GLY A 92 8.56 18.15 -2.52
CA GLY A 92 9.20 18.20 -1.19
C GLY A 92 9.52 16.80 -0.66
N ASP A 93 9.16 16.56 0.61
CA ASP A 93 9.33 15.25 1.26
C ASP A 93 8.04 14.39 1.24
N LEU A 94 7.11 14.70 0.31
CA LEU A 94 5.81 14.04 0.19
C LEU A 94 5.75 13.27 -1.14
N THR A 95 6.05 11.98 -1.08
CA THR A 95 6.03 11.08 -2.24
C THR A 95 4.61 10.71 -2.66
N GLY A 96 4.46 10.19 -3.88
CA GLY A 96 3.17 9.95 -4.52
C GLY A 96 2.66 11.14 -5.33
N CYS A 97 1.76 10.86 -6.25
CA CYS A 97 1.17 11.89 -7.11
C CYS A 97 -0.21 11.49 -7.63
N VAL A 98 -0.94 12.48 -8.17
CA VAL A 98 -2.23 12.24 -8.83
C VAL A 98 -2.23 12.88 -10.21
N GLY A 99 -2.37 12.04 -11.25
CA GLY A 99 -2.60 12.48 -12.61
C GLY A 99 -4.10 12.80 -12.82
N VAL A 100 -4.40 14.01 -13.23
CA VAL A 100 -5.79 14.47 -13.47
C VAL A 100 -6.00 14.72 -14.94
N TRP A 101 -6.92 13.98 -15.56
CA TRP A 101 -7.37 14.19 -16.92
C TRP A 101 -8.77 14.77 -16.95
N LYS A 102 -8.89 16.03 -17.34
CA LYS A 102 -10.19 16.71 -17.51
C LYS A 102 -10.56 16.74 -18.99
N THR A 103 -11.64 16.06 -19.36
CA THR A 103 -12.10 16.02 -20.77
C THR A 103 -12.76 17.31 -21.26
N GLY A 104 -13.17 18.19 -20.33
CA GLY A 104 -13.97 19.37 -20.64
C GLY A 104 -15.44 19.06 -20.94
N ARG A 105 -15.84 17.80 -20.98
CA ARG A 105 -17.22 17.33 -21.19
C ARG A 105 -17.86 16.92 -19.88
N PRO A 106 -19.18 17.17 -19.65
CA PRO A 106 -19.86 16.70 -18.45
C PRO A 106 -19.78 15.17 -18.30
N GLY A 107 -19.57 14.70 -17.09
CA GLY A 107 -19.47 13.28 -16.78
C GLY A 107 -18.98 13.05 -15.36
N PRO A 108 -18.85 11.81 -14.89
CA PRO A 108 -18.41 11.50 -13.53
C PRO A 108 -16.93 11.85 -13.31
N VAL A 109 -16.54 11.94 -12.04
CA VAL A 109 -15.15 11.89 -11.61
C VAL A 109 -14.84 10.47 -11.18
N THR A 110 -13.92 9.81 -11.89
CA THR A 110 -13.51 8.43 -11.61
C THR A 110 -12.05 8.39 -11.20
N ALA A 111 -11.77 7.83 -10.03
CA ALA A 111 -10.43 7.60 -9.54
C ALA A 111 -10.02 6.13 -9.74
N LEU A 112 -8.79 5.90 -10.18
CA LEU A 112 -8.14 4.60 -10.24
C LEU A 112 -6.88 4.66 -9.38
N ARG A 113 -6.71 3.69 -8.47
CA ARG A 113 -5.59 3.66 -7.51
C ARG A 113 -4.56 2.61 -7.86
N PHE A 114 -3.31 3.01 -7.78
CA PHE A 114 -2.11 2.20 -7.95
C PHE A 114 -1.14 2.54 -6.82
N ASP A 115 -0.75 1.56 -6.01
CA ASP A 115 0.34 1.72 -5.04
C ASP A 115 1.69 1.64 -5.73
N ILE A 116 2.73 2.24 -5.12
CA ILE A 116 4.01 2.44 -5.80
C ILE A 116 5.23 2.05 -4.98
N ASP A 117 5.08 1.73 -3.70
CA ASP A 117 6.19 1.43 -2.80
C ASP A 117 6.67 -0.01 -2.89
N ALA A 118 7.94 -0.23 -2.54
CA ALA A 118 8.53 -1.55 -2.39
C ALA A 118 8.53 -2.02 -0.93
N LEU A 119 8.49 -3.33 -0.75
CA LEU A 119 8.55 -3.96 0.57
C LEU A 119 9.95 -3.87 1.16
N ARG A 120 10.04 -3.36 2.40
CA ARG A 120 11.25 -3.42 3.21
C ARG A 120 11.28 -4.69 4.06
N GLY A 121 12.49 -5.25 4.26
CA GLY A 121 12.73 -6.43 5.10
C GLY A 121 12.93 -7.72 4.31
N VAL A 122 12.79 -7.66 3.00
CA VAL A 122 13.04 -8.79 2.09
C VAL A 122 14.17 -8.43 1.13
N THR A 123 15.20 -9.26 1.08
CA THR A 123 16.23 -9.20 0.04
C THR A 123 15.84 -10.13 -1.10
N GLU A 124 15.78 -9.60 -2.30
CA GLU A 124 15.42 -10.37 -3.47
C GLU A 124 16.43 -11.48 -3.80
N SER A 125 15.94 -12.57 -4.36
CA SER A 125 16.78 -13.70 -4.74
C SER A 125 17.68 -13.36 -5.92
N SER A 126 18.98 -13.62 -5.76
CA SER A 126 19.97 -13.53 -6.84
C SER A 126 20.16 -14.85 -7.61
N SER A 127 19.33 -15.87 -7.34
CA SER A 127 19.39 -17.16 -8.04
C SER A 127 19.17 -16.99 -9.54
N PRO A 128 19.94 -17.66 -10.39
CA PRO A 128 19.70 -17.67 -11.83
C PRO A 128 18.37 -18.33 -12.24
N GLU A 129 17.71 -19.02 -11.30
CA GLU A 129 16.37 -19.57 -11.51
C GLU A 129 15.26 -18.52 -11.20
N HIS A 130 15.63 -17.42 -10.56
CA HIS A 130 14.72 -16.30 -10.32
C HIS A 130 14.70 -15.39 -11.56
N ARG A 131 13.55 -15.27 -12.21
CA ARG A 131 13.41 -14.60 -13.50
C ARG A 131 13.93 -13.15 -13.51
N PRO A 132 13.62 -12.27 -12.52
CA PRO A 132 14.20 -10.93 -12.44
C PRO A 132 15.73 -10.95 -12.45
N ALA A 133 16.37 -11.84 -11.68
CA ALA A 133 17.82 -11.97 -11.66
C ALA A 133 18.36 -12.49 -13.00
N ALA A 134 17.72 -13.50 -13.60
CA ALA A 134 18.09 -14.05 -14.90
C ALA A 134 18.00 -13.04 -16.04
N LEU A 135 17.04 -12.10 -15.98
CA LEU A 135 16.81 -11.07 -17.00
C LEU A 135 17.46 -9.72 -16.65
N GLY A 136 18.16 -9.62 -15.51
CA GLY A 136 18.97 -8.46 -15.14
C GLY A 136 18.19 -7.25 -14.64
N PHE A 137 16.97 -7.45 -14.09
CA PHE A 137 16.19 -6.37 -13.48
C PHE A 137 15.84 -6.60 -11.99
N ALA A 138 16.43 -7.62 -11.34
CA ALA A 138 16.26 -7.82 -9.92
C ALA A 138 16.77 -6.63 -9.09
N SER A 139 16.16 -6.41 -7.93
CA SER A 139 16.58 -5.36 -6.98
C SER A 139 18.04 -5.51 -6.58
N PRO A 140 18.88 -4.47 -6.77
CA PRO A 140 20.24 -4.44 -6.23
C PRO A 140 20.27 -3.98 -4.76
N VAL A 141 19.14 -3.60 -4.18
CA VAL A 141 19.06 -2.98 -2.84
C VAL A 141 18.82 -4.04 -1.77
N PRO A 142 19.75 -4.25 -0.82
CA PRO A 142 19.55 -5.19 0.26
C PRO A 142 18.30 -4.82 1.09
N ASN A 143 17.50 -5.82 1.42
CA ASN A 143 16.29 -5.68 2.23
C ASN A 143 15.19 -4.76 1.67
N VAL A 144 15.20 -4.46 0.37
CA VAL A 144 14.12 -3.72 -0.30
C VAL A 144 13.89 -4.33 -1.67
N CYS A 145 12.68 -4.80 -1.96
CA CYS A 145 12.29 -5.28 -3.30
C CYS A 145 10.77 -5.26 -3.48
N HIS A 146 10.32 -5.33 -4.74
CA HIS A 146 8.90 -5.39 -5.06
C HIS A 146 8.30 -6.80 -4.86
N ALA A 147 8.41 -7.33 -3.63
CA ALA A 147 7.89 -8.66 -3.27
C ALA A 147 6.37 -8.69 -3.03
N CYS A 148 5.65 -7.60 -3.35
CA CYS A 148 4.19 -7.53 -3.34
C CYS A 148 3.59 -7.18 -4.71
N GLY A 149 4.41 -6.76 -5.67
CA GLY A 149 4.00 -6.50 -7.06
C GLY A 149 3.52 -5.08 -7.33
N HIS A 150 3.86 -4.11 -6.49
CA HIS A 150 3.47 -2.70 -6.70
C HIS A 150 4.17 -2.07 -7.92
N ASP A 151 5.31 -2.60 -8.36
CA ASP A 151 5.93 -2.30 -9.65
C ASP A 151 5.00 -2.62 -10.82
N VAL A 152 4.26 -3.73 -10.73
CA VAL A 152 3.21 -4.12 -11.70
C VAL A 152 2.03 -3.14 -11.65
N HIS A 153 1.56 -2.78 -10.44
CA HIS A 153 0.46 -1.82 -10.29
C HIS A 153 0.83 -0.45 -10.89
N THR A 154 2.03 0.04 -10.59
CA THR A 154 2.58 1.28 -11.15
C THR A 154 2.62 1.22 -12.68
N ALA A 155 3.15 0.15 -13.25
CA ALA A 155 3.25 -0.04 -14.70
C ALA A 155 1.87 -0.09 -15.37
N VAL A 156 0.90 -0.79 -14.77
CA VAL A 156 -0.51 -0.82 -15.24
C VAL A 156 -1.10 0.59 -15.21
N GLY A 157 -0.87 1.36 -14.13
CA GLY A 157 -1.33 2.74 -14.02
C GLY A 157 -0.80 3.64 -15.14
N LEU A 158 0.47 3.50 -15.51
CA LEU A 158 1.07 4.22 -16.64
C LEU A 158 0.54 3.71 -17.99
N GLY A 159 0.29 2.41 -18.13
CA GLY A 159 -0.38 1.84 -19.31
C GLY A 159 -1.79 2.41 -19.50
N VAL A 160 -2.57 2.53 -18.43
CA VAL A 160 -3.90 3.17 -18.43
C VAL A 160 -3.78 4.67 -18.75
N ALA A 161 -2.76 5.37 -18.25
CA ALA A 161 -2.53 6.78 -18.59
C ALA A 161 -2.30 6.99 -20.09
N ARG A 162 -1.50 6.13 -20.74
CA ARG A 162 -1.29 6.16 -22.19
C ARG A 162 -2.59 5.93 -22.96
N TRP A 163 -3.40 4.96 -22.51
CA TRP A 163 -4.71 4.70 -23.10
C TRP A 163 -5.65 5.88 -22.96
N ILE A 164 -5.73 6.54 -21.81
CA ILE A 164 -6.54 7.75 -21.60
C ILE A 164 -6.13 8.85 -22.58
N ALA A 165 -4.83 9.09 -22.74
CA ALA A 165 -4.31 10.12 -23.63
C ALA A 165 -4.70 9.86 -25.12
N SER A 166 -4.64 8.60 -25.57
CA SER A 166 -5.02 8.21 -26.94
C SER A 166 -6.54 8.23 -27.19
N HIS A 167 -7.35 7.94 -26.16
CA HIS A 167 -8.82 7.90 -26.25
C HIS A 167 -9.53 9.12 -25.66
N ALA A 168 -8.80 10.20 -25.38
CA ALA A 168 -9.32 11.40 -24.75
C ALA A 168 -10.57 11.98 -25.41
N HIS A 169 -10.68 11.83 -26.73
CA HIS A 169 -11.81 12.30 -27.52
C HIS A 169 -13.11 11.50 -27.32
N GLU A 170 -13.01 10.27 -26.79
CA GLU A 170 -14.15 9.39 -26.47
C GLU A 170 -14.64 9.53 -25.04
N LEU A 171 -13.80 10.09 -24.14
CA LEU A 171 -14.09 10.14 -22.71
C LEU A 171 -14.86 11.42 -22.32
N THR A 172 -15.64 11.32 -21.25
CA THR A 172 -16.38 12.41 -20.60
C THR A 172 -15.92 12.55 -19.14
N GLY A 173 -16.28 13.63 -18.45
CA GLY A 173 -15.97 13.83 -17.02
C GLY A 173 -14.48 14.03 -16.75
N THR A 174 -14.05 13.51 -15.62
CA THR A 174 -12.65 13.61 -15.14
C THR A 174 -12.14 12.24 -14.70
N VAL A 175 -10.92 11.89 -15.10
CA VAL A 175 -10.21 10.70 -14.58
C VAL A 175 -9.08 11.16 -13.66
N LYS A 176 -8.96 10.54 -12.48
CA LYS A 176 -7.85 10.70 -11.55
C LYS A 176 -7.09 9.38 -11.44
N LEU A 177 -5.79 9.40 -11.72
CA LEU A 177 -4.89 8.27 -11.49
C LEU A 177 -4.11 8.54 -10.22
N LEU A 178 -4.43 7.80 -9.16
CA LEU A 178 -3.82 7.94 -7.84
C LEU A 178 -2.62 7.00 -7.77
N PHE A 179 -1.41 7.54 -7.78
CA PHE A 179 -0.18 6.80 -7.51
C PHE A 179 0.17 6.96 -6.04
N GLN A 180 -0.31 6.00 -5.24
CA GLN A 180 -0.30 6.07 -3.78
C GLN A 180 1.01 5.55 -3.21
N PRO A 181 1.73 6.34 -2.36
CA PRO A 181 2.91 5.87 -1.64
C PRO A 181 2.54 5.06 -0.40
N ALA A 182 3.51 4.33 0.15
CA ALA A 182 3.50 3.72 1.48
C ALA A 182 2.27 2.84 1.77
N GLU A 183 1.87 1.98 0.82
CA GLU A 183 0.87 0.95 1.08
C GLU A 183 1.41 -0.07 2.08
N GLU A 184 2.67 -0.50 1.91
CA GLU A 184 3.32 -1.44 2.80
C GLU A 184 3.35 -0.92 4.25
N GLY A 185 2.68 -1.66 5.10
CA GLY A 185 2.43 -1.23 6.46
C GLY A 185 1.15 -0.41 6.66
N VAL A 186 0.30 -0.24 5.62
CA VAL A 186 -1.00 0.45 5.63
C VAL A 186 -0.90 1.91 6.11
N ARG A 187 -0.06 2.71 5.44
CA ARG A 187 0.36 4.03 5.93
C ARG A 187 -0.03 5.21 5.03
N GLY A 188 -0.12 4.97 3.71
CA GLY A 188 -0.21 6.03 2.71
C GLY A 188 -1.61 6.54 2.46
N ALA A 189 -2.58 5.66 2.38
CA ALA A 189 -3.95 6.00 1.99
C ALA A 189 -4.62 7.00 2.96
N ALA A 190 -4.35 6.91 4.26
CA ALA A 190 -4.91 7.85 5.24
C ALA A 190 -4.45 9.29 5.00
N ALA A 191 -3.17 9.49 4.68
CA ALA A 191 -2.62 10.80 4.36
C ALA A 191 -3.16 11.34 3.02
N MET A 192 -3.32 10.46 2.01
CA MET A 192 -3.93 10.80 0.74
C MET A 192 -5.43 11.12 0.87
N ALA A 193 -6.19 10.36 1.64
CA ALA A 193 -7.60 10.64 1.90
C ALA A 193 -7.80 11.98 2.62
N LYS A 194 -6.91 12.29 3.58
CA LYS A 194 -7.00 13.54 4.36
C LYS A 194 -6.64 14.79 3.56
N SER A 195 -5.84 14.68 2.49
CA SER A 195 -5.57 15.82 1.61
C SER A 195 -6.82 16.31 0.85
N GLY A 196 -7.87 15.47 0.78
CA GLY A 196 -9.10 15.76 0.06
C GLY A 196 -9.03 15.47 -1.44
N VAL A 197 -7.95 14.89 -1.94
CA VAL A 197 -7.75 14.65 -3.38
C VAL A 197 -8.81 13.74 -4.02
N VAL A 198 -9.51 12.94 -3.20
CA VAL A 198 -10.60 12.05 -3.65
C VAL A 198 -12.00 12.56 -3.30
N ASP A 199 -12.14 13.75 -2.73
CA ASP A 199 -13.42 14.23 -2.16
C ASP A 199 -14.52 14.52 -3.20
N ASP A 200 -14.13 14.78 -4.43
CA ASP A 200 -15.03 15.00 -5.56
C ASP A 200 -15.28 13.73 -6.40
N CYS A 201 -14.72 12.58 -6.01
CA CYS A 201 -14.83 11.34 -6.78
C CYS A 201 -16.21 10.70 -6.62
N GLY A 202 -16.89 10.48 -7.74
CA GLY A 202 -18.11 9.67 -7.79
C GLY A 202 -17.81 8.16 -7.80
N TRP A 203 -16.61 7.79 -8.26
CA TRP A 203 -16.16 6.40 -8.34
C TRP A 203 -14.70 6.26 -7.98
N LEU A 204 -14.37 5.16 -7.28
CA LEU A 204 -12.99 4.75 -7.02
C LEU A 204 -12.85 3.26 -7.31
N PHE A 205 -11.81 2.88 -8.05
CA PHE A 205 -11.44 1.47 -8.25
C PHE A 205 -9.97 1.26 -7.90
N GLY A 206 -9.72 0.21 -7.11
CA GLY A 206 -8.39 -0.30 -6.79
C GLY A 206 -8.21 -1.73 -7.27
N SER A 207 -6.98 -2.21 -7.25
CA SER A 207 -6.69 -3.61 -7.57
C SER A 207 -5.45 -4.12 -6.83
N HIS A 208 -5.31 -5.45 -6.80
CA HIS A 208 -4.06 -6.08 -6.37
C HIS A 208 -3.73 -7.29 -7.25
N VAL A 209 -2.44 -7.49 -7.54
CA VAL A 209 -1.94 -8.62 -8.33
C VAL A 209 -1.87 -9.90 -7.49
N GLY A 210 -2.11 -11.04 -8.10
CA GLY A 210 -1.98 -12.37 -7.49
C GLY A 210 -3.08 -12.67 -6.49
N CYS A 211 -2.86 -12.44 -5.21
CA CYS A 211 -3.73 -12.90 -4.14
C CYS A 211 -3.94 -14.42 -4.20
N GLU A 212 -5.19 -14.88 -4.32
CA GLU A 212 -5.54 -16.30 -4.43
C GLU A 212 -5.87 -16.73 -5.88
N PHE A 213 -5.62 -15.82 -6.84
CA PHE A 213 -6.01 -16.01 -8.24
C PHE A 213 -4.80 -16.36 -9.10
N GLY A 214 -4.98 -17.38 -9.96
CA GLY A 214 -3.99 -17.80 -10.94
C GLY A 214 -4.12 -17.03 -12.27
N PRO A 215 -3.24 -17.34 -13.24
CA PRO A 215 -3.31 -16.73 -14.57
C PRO A 215 -4.70 -16.85 -15.19
N ASP A 216 -5.10 -15.81 -15.92
CA ASP A 216 -6.43 -15.70 -16.54
C ASP A 216 -7.61 -15.68 -15.54
N GLU A 217 -7.38 -15.43 -14.25
CA GLU A 217 -8.42 -15.31 -13.25
C GLU A 217 -8.54 -13.86 -12.73
N ILE A 218 -9.78 -13.43 -12.47
CA ILE A 218 -10.11 -12.16 -11.82
C ILE A 218 -10.98 -12.46 -10.60
N GLY A 219 -10.58 -11.92 -9.45
CA GLY A 219 -11.42 -11.84 -8.27
C GLY A 219 -12.09 -10.48 -8.17
N ILE A 220 -13.41 -10.43 -8.11
CA ILE A 220 -14.17 -9.21 -7.86
C ILE A 220 -14.57 -9.20 -6.39
N LEU A 221 -14.00 -8.28 -5.62
CA LEU A 221 -14.25 -8.21 -4.18
C LEU A 221 -15.64 -7.63 -3.92
N THR A 222 -16.39 -8.24 -3.00
CA THR A 222 -17.59 -7.61 -2.43
C THR A 222 -17.28 -6.92 -1.11
N GLU A 223 -16.61 -7.62 -0.22
CA GLU A 223 -16.05 -7.07 1.01
C GLU A 223 -14.91 -7.96 1.49
N GLY A 224 -14.00 -7.39 2.24
CA GLY A 224 -12.92 -8.19 2.80
C GLY A 224 -11.77 -7.37 3.35
N TYR A 225 -10.65 -8.06 3.50
CA TYR A 225 -9.50 -7.60 4.26
C TYR A 225 -9.85 -7.27 5.71
N LEU A 226 -8.91 -7.36 6.61
CA LEU A 226 -9.15 -7.06 8.01
C LEU A 226 -8.81 -5.59 8.30
N ALA A 227 -9.65 -4.93 9.08
CA ALA A 227 -9.25 -3.70 9.73
C ALA A 227 -8.00 -3.98 10.57
N THR A 228 -7.02 -3.09 10.54
CA THR A 228 -5.75 -3.26 11.24
C THR A 228 -5.26 -1.96 11.82
N THR A 229 -4.58 -2.06 12.97
CA THR A 229 -3.80 -0.96 13.55
C THR A 229 -2.40 -1.49 13.90
N LYS A 230 -1.38 -0.86 13.33
CA LYS A 230 0.02 -1.13 13.62
C LYS A 230 0.53 -0.11 14.62
N MET A 231 1.28 -0.56 15.62
CA MET A 231 1.71 0.27 16.74
C MET A 231 3.15 -0.03 17.14
N ASP A 232 3.89 1.04 17.41
CA ASP A 232 5.14 0.99 18.15
C ASP A 232 4.87 1.40 19.59
N VAL A 233 5.34 0.60 20.54
CA VAL A 233 5.24 0.88 21.98
C VAL A 233 6.62 1.15 22.52
N PHE A 234 6.75 2.22 23.30
CA PHE A 234 8.00 2.61 23.95
C PHE A 234 7.82 2.65 25.45
N PHE A 235 8.80 2.07 26.16
CA PHE A 235 8.94 2.21 27.61
C PHE A 235 10.25 2.92 27.93
N GLU A 236 10.18 3.96 28.79
CA GLU A 236 11.32 4.71 29.26
C GLU A 236 11.39 4.58 30.79
N GLY A 237 12.45 3.95 31.28
CA GLY A 237 12.71 3.70 32.69
C GLY A 237 13.83 4.55 33.27
N THR A 238 14.37 4.13 34.40
CA THR A 238 15.51 4.76 35.06
C THR A 238 16.64 3.76 35.18
N PRO A 239 17.82 4.02 34.58
CA PRO A 239 18.96 3.12 34.74
C PRO A 239 19.52 3.17 36.14
N ALA A 240 20.06 2.04 36.59
CA ALA A 240 20.81 1.94 37.85
C ALA A 240 21.82 0.78 37.78
N HIS A 241 22.82 0.79 38.65
CA HIS A 241 23.74 -0.35 38.75
C HIS A 241 23.05 -1.53 39.41
N ALA A 242 22.85 -2.63 38.67
CA ALA A 242 22.05 -3.75 39.15
C ALA A 242 22.55 -4.44 40.43
N GLY A 243 23.84 -4.33 40.72
CA GLY A 243 24.42 -4.92 41.90
C GLY A 243 24.64 -3.98 43.11
N SER A 244 24.68 -2.63 42.84
CA SER A 244 24.97 -1.65 43.90
C SER A 244 23.74 -0.91 44.40
N ASP A 245 22.88 -0.46 43.43
CA ASP A 245 21.74 0.40 43.74
C ASP A 245 20.49 -0.01 42.93
N PRO A 246 20.09 -1.30 42.91
CA PRO A 246 19.00 -1.78 42.09
C PRO A 246 17.64 -1.09 42.40
N GLU A 247 17.43 -0.67 43.64
CA GLU A 247 16.20 0.00 44.09
C GLU A 247 16.00 1.41 43.49
N LYS A 248 17.09 2.03 43.00
CA LYS A 248 17.02 3.33 42.31
C LYS A 248 16.58 3.20 40.86
N GLY A 249 16.63 2.01 40.27
CA GLY A 249 16.25 1.73 38.91
C GLY A 249 14.74 1.54 38.73
N ARG A 250 14.29 1.74 37.51
CA ARG A 250 12.94 1.40 37.01
C ARG A 250 13.09 0.69 35.66
N SER A 251 12.74 -0.58 35.61
CA SER A 251 13.05 -1.45 34.46
C SER A 251 12.02 -1.34 33.34
N ALA A 252 12.39 -0.71 32.23
CA ALA A 252 11.63 -0.70 31.00
C ALA A 252 11.51 -2.10 30.36
N LEU A 253 12.54 -2.95 30.51
CA LEU A 253 12.52 -4.33 30.01
C LEU A 253 11.41 -5.15 30.71
N LEU A 254 11.28 -5.04 32.01
CA LEU A 254 10.24 -5.79 32.75
C LEU A 254 8.85 -5.28 32.36
N ALA A 255 8.67 -3.96 32.20
CA ALA A 255 7.42 -3.39 31.72
C ALA A 255 7.07 -3.91 30.33
N ALA A 256 8.02 -3.92 29.39
CA ALA A 256 7.83 -4.43 28.04
C ALA A 256 7.46 -5.93 28.05
N CYS A 257 8.16 -6.78 28.81
CA CYS A 257 7.85 -8.21 28.92
C CYS A 257 6.43 -8.45 29.51
N ALA A 258 6.06 -7.70 30.55
CA ALA A 258 4.72 -7.81 31.13
C ALA A 258 3.62 -7.33 30.19
N ALA A 259 3.88 -6.27 29.44
CA ALA A 259 2.98 -5.79 28.40
C ALA A 259 2.77 -6.84 27.30
N VAL A 260 3.85 -7.48 26.80
CA VAL A 260 3.77 -8.59 25.81
C VAL A 260 2.82 -9.68 26.31
N MET A 261 3.03 -10.18 27.53
CA MET A 261 2.20 -11.26 28.08
C MET A 261 0.74 -10.84 28.25
N SER A 262 0.50 -9.61 28.68
CA SER A 262 -0.85 -9.08 28.88
C SER A 262 -1.59 -8.84 27.57
N ILE A 263 -0.92 -8.29 26.56
CA ILE A 263 -1.47 -8.03 25.23
C ILE A 263 -1.80 -9.36 24.52
N GLN A 264 -0.91 -10.36 24.59
CA GLN A 264 -1.20 -11.69 24.01
C GLN A 264 -2.34 -12.42 24.74
N GLY A 265 -2.57 -12.07 26.01
CA GLY A 265 -3.65 -12.60 26.84
C GLY A 265 -5.01 -11.93 26.63
N LEU A 266 -5.14 -10.97 25.69
CA LEU A 266 -6.42 -10.31 25.40
C LEU A 266 -7.49 -11.33 24.97
N PRO A 267 -8.73 -11.18 25.45
CA PRO A 267 -9.82 -12.07 25.06
C PRO A 267 -10.17 -11.87 23.58
N ARG A 268 -10.67 -12.93 22.97
CA ARG A 268 -11.25 -12.84 21.63
C ARG A 268 -12.55 -12.02 21.69
N HIS A 269 -12.80 -11.24 20.64
CA HIS A 269 -14.01 -10.40 20.58
C HIS A 269 -15.20 -11.20 20.04
N SER A 270 -16.37 -11.09 20.68
CA SER A 270 -17.59 -11.81 20.24
C SER A 270 -18.16 -11.28 18.92
N GLY A 271 -17.77 -10.08 18.49
CA GLY A 271 -18.17 -9.46 17.22
C GLY A 271 -17.50 -10.04 15.97
N GLY A 272 -16.60 -11.02 16.12
CA GLY A 272 -15.96 -11.71 15.00
C GLY A 272 -14.45 -11.91 15.15
N ASP A 273 -13.82 -12.26 14.04
CA ASP A 273 -12.38 -12.57 13.99
C ASP A 273 -11.53 -11.40 14.48
N SER A 274 -10.58 -11.75 15.35
CA SER A 274 -9.65 -10.81 15.94
C SER A 274 -8.26 -11.42 16.08
N ARG A 275 -7.22 -10.64 15.81
CA ARG A 275 -5.82 -11.09 15.90
C ARG A 275 -4.97 -10.05 16.60
N VAL A 276 -3.98 -10.54 17.36
CA VAL A 276 -2.95 -9.73 18.01
C VAL A 276 -1.62 -10.37 17.70
N SER A 277 -0.68 -9.61 17.18
CA SER A 277 0.67 -10.08 16.88
C SER A 277 1.70 -9.09 17.41
N ILE A 278 2.62 -9.55 18.24
CA ILE A 278 3.81 -8.79 18.63
C ILE A 278 4.98 -9.40 17.86
N GLY A 279 5.45 -8.67 16.84
CA GLY A 279 6.48 -9.15 15.92
C GLY A 279 7.89 -8.93 16.43
N ARG A 280 8.08 -7.90 17.29
CA ARG A 280 9.42 -7.56 17.80
C ARG A 280 9.36 -7.01 19.22
N ILE A 281 10.35 -7.41 20.01
CA ILE A 281 10.70 -6.78 21.28
C ILE A 281 12.19 -6.47 21.30
N GLU A 282 12.54 -5.26 21.74
CA GLU A 282 13.91 -4.83 21.94
C GLU A 282 13.99 -4.08 23.27
N ALA A 283 14.83 -4.53 24.20
CA ALA A 283 14.90 -3.91 25.53
C ALA A 283 16.23 -4.18 26.22
N GLY A 284 16.71 -3.17 26.95
CA GLY A 284 17.87 -3.23 27.81
C GLY A 284 19.21 -2.91 27.15
N GLU A 285 20.19 -2.46 27.98
CA GLU A 285 21.50 -1.99 27.54
C GLU A 285 22.63 -2.96 27.95
N GLY A 286 22.45 -3.75 28.99
CA GLY A 286 23.48 -4.67 29.46
C GLY A 286 23.10 -5.43 30.73
N ARG A 287 23.85 -6.52 31.02
CA ARG A 287 23.52 -7.48 32.07
C ARG A 287 23.60 -6.93 33.51
N ASN A 288 24.30 -5.84 33.70
CA ASN A 288 24.57 -5.24 35.03
C ASN A 288 23.96 -3.85 35.21
N VAL A 289 23.04 -3.46 34.29
CA VAL A 289 22.32 -2.20 34.32
C VAL A 289 20.82 -2.48 34.34
N VAL A 290 20.06 -1.79 35.20
CA VAL A 290 18.60 -1.79 35.12
C VAL A 290 18.21 -1.13 33.83
N ALA A 291 17.45 -1.83 32.98
CA ALA A 291 17.14 -1.42 31.63
C ALA A 291 16.30 -0.12 31.57
N ALA A 292 16.82 0.88 30.89
CA ALA A 292 16.16 2.17 30.74
C ALA A 292 15.23 2.25 29.52
N HIS A 293 15.44 1.43 28.50
CA HIS A 293 14.65 1.47 27.27
C HIS A 293 14.04 0.11 26.94
N GLY A 294 12.81 0.16 26.37
CA GLY A 294 12.13 -1.00 25.80
C GLY A 294 11.24 -0.56 24.67
N LYS A 295 11.21 -1.33 23.58
CA LYS A 295 10.37 -1.13 22.40
C LYS A 295 9.64 -2.41 22.04
N LEU A 296 8.36 -2.29 21.63
CA LEU A 296 7.60 -3.36 20.97
C LEU A 296 7.14 -2.86 19.60
N GLU A 297 7.12 -3.74 18.62
CA GLU A 297 6.43 -3.53 17.34
C GLU A 297 5.33 -4.58 17.24
N LEU A 298 4.08 -4.12 17.08
CA LEU A 298 2.91 -4.98 17.12
C LEU A 298 1.81 -4.51 16.16
N GLU A 299 0.90 -5.42 15.85
CA GLU A 299 -0.35 -5.10 15.16
C GLU A 299 -1.53 -5.80 15.83
N VAL A 300 -2.68 -5.16 15.70
CA VAL A 300 -3.98 -5.76 16.00
C VAL A 300 -4.82 -5.75 14.73
N ARG A 301 -5.69 -6.76 14.58
CA ARG A 301 -6.60 -6.88 13.44
C ARG A 301 -7.98 -7.30 13.90
N GLY A 302 -9.00 -6.72 13.29
CA GLY A 302 -10.41 -7.07 13.52
C GLY A 302 -11.17 -7.22 12.21
N VAL A 303 -12.17 -8.10 12.21
CA VAL A 303 -13.07 -8.26 11.06
C VAL A 303 -13.88 -7.01 10.78
N THR A 304 -14.11 -6.16 11.78
CA THR A 304 -14.72 -4.84 11.66
C THR A 304 -13.85 -3.78 12.35
N LYS A 305 -14.15 -2.51 12.07
CA LYS A 305 -13.50 -1.39 12.75
C LYS A 305 -13.70 -1.44 14.25
N GLU A 306 -14.89 -1.76 14.74
CA GLU A 306 -15.23 -1.83 16.18
C GLU A 306 -14.40 -2.90 16.87
N VAL A 307 -14.22 -4.07 16.25
CA VAL A 307 -13.37 -5.15 16.79
C VAL A 307 -11.90 -4.73 16.83
N ASN A 308 -11.43 -4.05 15.79
CA ASN A 308 -10.06 -3.55 15.73
C ASN A 308 -9.80 -2.44 16.75
N ASP A 309 -10.71 -1.47 16.86
CA ASP A 309 -10.61 -0.35 17.80
C ASP A 309 -10.58 -0.87 19.25
N PHE A 310 -11.45 -1.85 19.59
CA PHE A 310 -11.43 -2.48 20.91
C PHE A 310 -10.03 -3.04 21.23
N LEU A 311 -9.40 -3.76 20.31
CA LEU A 311 -8.06 -4.33 20.54
C LEU A 311 -7.00 -3.24 20.67
N ALA A 312 -7.07 -2.19 19.85
CA ALA A 312 -6.14 -1.07 19.93
C ALA A 312 -6.26 -0.32 21.27
N ASP A 313 -7.48 -0.05 21.73
CA ASP A 313 -7.75 0.60 23.02
C ASP A 313 -7.23 -0.26 24.19
N GLU A 314 -7.42 -1.59 24.11
CA GLU A 314 -6.89 -2.50 25.13
C GLU A 314 -5.35 -2.53 25.15
N VAL A 315 -4.69 -2.41 24.00
CA VAL A 315 -3.22 -2.24 23.95
C VAL A 315 -2.81 -0.96 24.69
N HIS A 316 -3.47 0.17 24.41
CA HIS A 316 -3.21 1.43 25.09
C HIS A 316 -3.41 1.29 26.60
N ARG A 317 -4.52 0.68 27.04
CA ARG A 317 -4.81 0.47 28.47
C ARG A 317 -3.76 -0.39 29.15
N ILE A 318 -3.31 -1.48 28.52
CA ILE A 318 -2.28 -2.38 29.06
C ILE A 318 -0.95 -1.65 29.17
N VAL A 319 -0.53 -0.92 28.14
CA VAL A 319 0.74 -0.18 28.12
C VAL A 319 0.78 0.83 29.28
N HIS A 320 -0.29 1.61 29.46
CA HIS A 320 -0.39 2.56 30.57
C HIS A 320 -0.37 1.84 31.94
N GLY A 321 -1.13 0.74 32.08
CA GLY A 321 -1.14 -0.03 33.32
C GLY A 321 0.23 -0.61 33.66
N MET A 322 0.94 -1.16 32.68
CA MET A 322 2.30 -1.68 32.92
C MET A 322 3.32 -0.57 33.20
N ALA A 323 3.17 0.58 32.57
CA ALA A 323 4.00 1.74 32.89
C ALA A 323 3.85 2.18 34.36
N GLU A 324 2.64 2.22 34.88
CA GLU A 324 2.39 2.51 36.31
C GLU A 324 2.94 1.43 37.24
N VAL A 325 2.68 0.17 36.94
CA VAL A 325 3.15 -0.99 37.79
C VAL A 325 4.66 -0.98 37.93
N TYR A 326 5.39 -0.69 36.84
CA TYR A 326 6.86 -0.71 36.85
C TYR A 326 7.50 0.66 37.13
N GLY A 327 6.70 1.72 37.27
CA GLY A 327 7.17 3.08 37.53
C GLY A 327 7.99 3.66 36.37
N VAL A 328 7.61 3.35 35.13
CA VAL A 328 8.25 3.81 33.88
C VAL A 328 7.29 4.69 33.10
N LYS A 329 7.79 5.40 32.06
CA LYS A 329 6.89 6.05 31.09
C LYS A 329 6.55 5.04 29.99
N GLY A 330 5.29 5.04 29.56
CA GLY A 330 4.78 4.24 28.44
C GLY A 330 4.19 5.15 27.35
N LYS A 331 4.54 4.88 26.08
CA LYS A 331 3.99 5.61 24.91
C LYS A 331 3.62 4.62 23.83
N VAL A 332 2.44 4.78 23.26
CA VAL A 332 2.00 4.05 22.06
C VAL A 332 1.96 5.03 20.89
N VAL A 333 2.54 4.64 19.77
CA VAL A 333 2.55 5.41 18.52
C VAL A 333 1.91 4.56 17.44
N LYS A 334 0.82 5.05 16.83
CA LYS A 334 0.21 4.40 15.68
C LYS A 334 1.12 4.62 14.46
N THR A 335 1.48 3.54 13.78
CA THR A 335 2.41 3.53 12.64
C THR A 335 1.75 3.10 11.34
N GLY A 336 0.50 2.65 11.39
CA GLY A 336 -0.30 2.32 10.22
C GLY A 336 -1.72 1.93 10.61
N GLU A 337 -2.66 2.14 9.71
CA GLU A 337 -4.05 1.69 9.90
C GLU A 337 -4.78 1.48 8.58
N SER A 338 -5.71 0.52 8.58
CA SER A 338 -6.68 0.33 7.51
C SER A 338 -8.01 -0.14 8.09
N CYS A 339 -9.07 0.05 7.32
CA CYS A 339 -10.40 -0.47 7.63
C CYS A 339 -10.71 -1.71 6.77
N ARG A 340 -11.86 -2.37 7.03
CA ARG A 340 -12.40 -3.41 6.15
C ARG A 340 -12.75 -2.78 4.81
N TYR A 341 -12.35 -3.41 3.71
CA TYR A 341 -12.76 -2.98 2.37
C TYR A 341 -14.22 -3.40 2.13
N VAL A 342 -15.07 -2.45 1.74
CA VAL A 342 -16.46 -2.71 1.34
C VAL A 342 -16.68 -2.11 -0.04
N CYS A 343 -17.01 -2.95 -1.01
CA CYS A 343 -17.34 -2.53 -2.37
C CYS A 343 -18.85 -2.25 -2.49
N ASP A 344 -19.18 -1.21 -3.25
CA ASP A 344 -20.58 -0.90 -3.52
C ASP A 344 -21.14 -1.86 -4.60
N PRO A 345 -22.39 -2.35 -4.44
CA PRO A 345 -22.98 -3.30 -5.40
C PRO A 345 -22.94 -2.81 -6.85
N GLU A 346 -23.07 -1.51 -7.08
CA GLU A 346 -22.99 -0.92 -8.43
C GLU A 346 -21.57 -0.97 -9.00
N ALA A 347 -20.55 -0.80 -8.17
CA ALA A 347 -19.17 -0.94 -8.60
C ALA A 347 -18.83 -2.41 -8.90
N VAL A 348 -19.33 -3.34 -8.08
CA VAL A 348 -19.23 -4.79 -8.33
C VAL A 348 -19.89 -5.13 -9.67
N ALA A 349 -21.11 -4.65 -9.93
CA ALA A 349 -21.82 -4.89 -11.18
C ALA A 349 -21.07 -4.38 -12.41
N ILE A 350 -20.40 -3.21 -12.31
CA ILE A 350 -19.54 -2.69 -13.38
C ILE A 350 -18.37 -3.63 -13.64
N LEU A 351 -17.69 -4.10 -12.58
CA LEU A 351 -16.58 -5.04 -12.73
C LEU A 351 -17.03 -6.38 -13.34
N GLU A 352 -18.18 -6.90 -12.92
CA GLU A 352 -18.78 -8.11 -13.53
C GLU A 352 -19.11 -7.91 -15.02
N ASP A 353 -19.64 -6.76 -15.39
CA ASP A 353 -19.96 -6.44 -16.78
C ASP A 353 -18.69 -6.27 -17.63
N VAL A 354 -17.64 -5.67 -17.09
CA VAL A 354 -16.34 -5.60 -17.77
C VAL A 354 -15.75 -7.00 -17.92
N ALA A 355 -15.82 -7.83 -16.86
CA ALA A 355 -15.31 -9.20 -16.90
C ALA A 355 -15.97 -10.06 -17.98
N LYS A 356 -17.27 -9.89 -18.24
CA LYS A 356 -17.99 -10.58 -19.33
C LYS A 356 -17.48 -10.22 -20.73
N ALA A 357 -16.86 -9.04 -20.89
CA ALA A 357 -16.31 -8.57 -22.16
C ALA A 357 -14.84 -8.99 -22.39
N LEU A 358 -14.21 -9.61 -21.37
CA LEU A 358 -12.86 -10.14 -21.47
C LEU A 358 -12.82 -11.40 -22.33
N PRO A 359 -11.63 -11.82 -22.81
CA PRO A 359 -11.50 -13.07 -23.57
C PRO A 359 -12.09 -14.28 -22.85
N ASP A 360 -12.71 -15.20 -23.59
CA ASP A 360 -13.41 -16.39 -23.06
C ASP A 360 -12.58 -17.26 -22.08
N LYS A 361 -11.26 -17.21 -22.16
CA LYS A 361 -10.37 -17.89 -21.23
C LYS A 361 -10.35 -17.29 -19.83
N THR A 362 -10.80 -16.04 -19.68
CA THR A 362 -10.77 -15.33 -18.39
C THR A 362 -11.91 -15.79 -17.50
N LYS A 363 -11.55 -16.26 -16.30
CA LYS A 363 -12.51 -16.67 -15.28
C LYS A 363 -12.66 -15.55 -14.25
N ALA A 364 -13.86 -15.00 -14.13
CA ALA A 364 -14.19 -14.03 -13.09
C ALA A 364 -14.94 -14.69 -11.94
N THR A 365 -14.55 -14.38 -10.71
CA THR A 365 -15.17 -14.89 -9.49
C THR A 365 -15.45 -13.73 -8.54
N VAL A 366 -16.69 -13.61 -8.09
CA VAL A 366 -17.06 -12.69 -7.00
C VAL A 366 -16.67 -13.35 -5.67
N PHE A 367 -15.95 -12.64 -4.81
CA PHE A 367 -15.40 -13.23 -3.58
C PHE A 367 -15.41 -12.28 -2.38
N THR A 368 -15.21 -12.87 -1.21
CA THR A 368 -14.90 -12.19 0.05
C THR A 368 -13.58 -12.72 0.59
N THR A 369 -12.86 -11.96 1.40
CA THR A 369 -11.64 -12.43 2.06
C THR A 369 -11.52 -11.93 3.49
N GLU A 370 -10.99 -12.78 4.37
CA GLU A 370 -10.60 -12.44 5.74
C GLU A 370 -9.07 -12.47 5.89
N ARG A 371 -8.34 -12.34 4.79
CA ARG A 371 -6.87 -12.41 4.73
C ARG A 371 -6.29 -11.05 4.37
N GLY A 372 -5.14 -10.73 4.97
CA GLY A 372 -4.41 -9.50 4.67
C GLY A 372 -5.10 -8.23 5.18
N SER A 373 -4.54 -7.11 4.78
CA SER A 373 -5.07 -5.76 4.94
C SER A 373 -4.65 -4.97 3.70
N GLU A 374 -5.47 -4.01 3.28
CA GLU A 374 -5.29 -3.18 2.09
C GLU A 374 -5.71 -1.76 2.45
N ASP A 375 -4.81 -0.78 2.38
CA ASP A 375 -5.14 0.57 2.81
C ASP A 375 -5.92 1.40 1.77
N CYS A 376 -6.03 0.93 0.51
CA CYS A 376 -7.00 1.47 -0.43
C CYS A 376 -8.43 1.49 0.14
N ALA A 377 -8.74 0.62 1.12
CA ALA A 377 -9.99 0.64 1.87
C ALA A 377 -10.27 2.00 2.52
N VAL A 378 -9.24 2.73 2.97
CA VAL A 378 -9.39 4.05 3.58
C VAL A 378 -9.83 5.10 2.54
N LEU A 379 -9.25 5.04 1.33
CA LEU A 379 -9.69 5.88 0.21
C LEU A 379 -11.13 5.53 -0.22
N ALA A 380 -11.44 4.23 -0.29
CA ALA A 380 -12.78 3.76 -0.62
C ALA A 380 -13.82 4.25 0.40
N GLU A 381 -13.53 4.15 1.69
CA GLU A 381 -14.41 4.65 2.76
C GLU A 381 -14.58 6.17 2.68
N ARG A 382 -13.51 6.93 2.37
CA ARG A 382 -13.61 8.38 2.18
C ARG A 382 -14.55 8.72 1.03
N VAL A 383 -14.40 8.09 -0.13
CA VAL A 383 -15.26 8.31 -1.31
C VAL A 383 -16.71 7.94 -0.99
N ARG A 384 -16.95 6.79 -0.36
CA ARG A 384 -18.28 6.31 0.03
C ARG A 384 -18.95 7.24 1.06
N SER A 385 -18.20 7.73 2.04
CA SER A 385 -18.73 8.68 3.05
C SER A 385 -19.20 10.00 2.45
N LEU A 386 -18.73 10.35 1.25
CA LEU A 386 -19.12 11.54 0.49
C LEU A 386 -20.17 11.25 -0.59
N GLY A 387 -20.72 10.02 -0.62
CA GLY A 387 -21.79 9.61 -1.53
C GLY A 387 -21.30 9.02 -2.86
N GLY A 388 -19.99 8.87 -3.04
CA GLY A 388 -19.40 8.12 -4.16
C GLY A 388 -19.48 6.61 -3.94
N LYS A 389 -18.88 5.84 -4.84
CA LYS A 389 -18.89 4.38 -4.86
C LYS A 389 -17.50 3.83 -5.08
N ALA A 390 -17.22 2.68 -4.47
CA ALA A 390 -15.91 2.04 -4.56
C ALA A 390 -16.02 0.57 -4.98
N GLY A 391 -15.05 0.13 -5.78
CA GLY A 391 -14.87 -1.25 -6.19
C GLY A 391 -13.41 -1.68 -6.10
N PHE A 392 -13.18 -2.98 -5.99
CA PHE A 392 -11.84 -3.55 -5.94
C PHE A 392 -11.81 -4.91 -6.65
N PHE A 393 -10.71 -5.20 -7.32
CA PHE A 393 -10.53 -6.50 -7.94
C PHE A 393 -9.09 -7.00 -7.77
N CYS A 394 -8.93 -8.31 -7.76
CA CYS A 394 -7.63 -8.96 -7.87
C CYS A 394 -7.46 -9.52 -9.28
N PHE A 395 -6.24 -9.46 -9.81
CA PHE A 395 -5.91 -10.05 -11.11
C PHE A 395 -4.80 -11.07 -10.92
N GLY A 396 -5.06 -12.27 -11.44
CA GLY A 396 -4.26 -13.44 -11.14
C GLY A 396 -2.94 -13.51 -11.89
N THR A 397 -1.97 -14.13 -11.26
CA THR A 397 -0.67 -14.46 -11.84
C THR A 397 -0.11 -15.74 -11.21
N ARG A 398 0.92 -16.32 -11.83
CA ARG A 398 1.74 -17.33 -11.16
C ARG A 398 2.76 -16.64 -10.30
N HIS A 399 2.73 -16.95 -9.01
CA HIS A 399 3.71 -16.44 -8.05
C HIS A 399 3.95 -17.45 -6.93
N LYS A 400 5.08 -17.34 -6.25
CA LYS A 400 5.45 -18.24 -5.14
C LYS A 400 4.94 -17.78 -3.78
N GLY A 401 4.12 -16.76 -3.74
CA GLY A 401 3.61 -16.10 -2.54
C GLY A 401 4.23 -14.71 -2.35
N HIS A 402 3.41 -13.75 -1.88
CA HIS A 402 3.87 -12.40 -1.56
C HIS A 402 4.86 -12.38 -0.40
N HIS A 403 5.67 -11.32 -0.30
CA HIS A 403 6.67 -11.08 0.75
C HIS A 403 7.76 -12.15 0.81
N ARG A 404 8.08 -12.78 -0.32
CA ARG A 404 9.14 -13.79 -0.44
C ARG A 404 10.28 -13.27 -1.31
N PRO A 405 11.53 -13.71 -1.03
CA PRO A 405 12.68 -13.33 -1.86
C PRO A 405 12.59 -13.75 -3.33
N ASP A 406 11.80 -14.76 -3.63
CA ASP A 406 11.62 -15.33 -4.97
C ASP A 406 10.23 -15.01 -5.57
N PHE A 407 9.56 -13.95 -5.07
CA PHE A 407 8.33 -13.44 -5.67
C PHE A 407 8.61 -12.87 -7.06
N ASP A 408 7.77 -13.19 -8.02
CA ASP A 408 7.74 -12.58 -9.36
C ASP A 408 6.32 -12.64 -9.92
N VAL A 409 6.01 -11.79 -10.85
CA VAL A 409 4.74 -11.71 -11.57
C VAL A 409 5.00 -11.95 -13.05
N GLU A 410 4.20 -12.82 -13.69
CA GLU A 410 4.27 -12.99 -15.14
C GLU A 410 3.84 -11.70 -15.84
N ASP A 411 4.78 -11.01 -16.51
CA ASP A 411 4.64 -9.62 -16.97
C ASP A 411 3.43 -9.42 -17.90
N GLU A 412 3.25 -10.30 -18.86
CA GLU A 412 2.31 -10.04 -19.98
C GLU A 412 0.85 -10.32 -19.59
N ASP A 413 0.58 -11.51 -19.10
CA ASP A 413 -0.80 -11.95 -18.86
C ASP A 413 -1.46 -11.17 -17.71
N ALA A 414 -0.74 -10.96 -16.61
CA ALA A 414 -1.28 -10.27 -15.44
C ALA A 414 -1.52 -8.76 -15.71
N MET A 415 -0.51 -8.06 -16.28
CA MET A 415 -0.62 -6.62 -16.53
C MET A 415 -1.69 -6.29 -17.58
N LEU A 416 -1.74 -7.07 -18.67
CA LEU A 416 -2.75 -6.86 -19.71
C LEU A 416 -4.16 -7.10 -19.18
N LEU A 417 -4.33 -8.09 -18.29
CA LEU A 417 -5.61 -8.38 -17.69
C LEU A 417 -6.11 -7.18 -16.84
N ALA A 418 -5.25 -6.64 -15.96
CA ALA A 418 -5.57 -5.47 -15.17
C ALA A 418 -5.84 -4.23 -16.03
N TRP A 419 -5.02 -4.01 -17.06
CA TRP A 419 -5.19 -2.90 -18.01
C TRP A 419 -6.55 -2.97 -18.72
N ARG A 420 -6.98 -4.16 -19.17
CA ARG A 420 -8.30 -4.37 -19.79
C ARG A 420 -9.44 -4.08 -18.82
N VAL A 421 -9.29 -4.46 -17.54
CA VAL A 421 -10.33 -4.17 -16.54
C VAL A 421 -10.44 -2.67 -16.31
N PHE A 422 -9.34 -1.97 -16.06
CA PHE A 422 -9.37 -0.53 -15.79
C PHE A 422 -9.87 0.28 -17.01
N THR A 423 -9.39 -0.03 -18.21
CA THR A 423 -9.86 0.64 -19.44
C THR A 423 -11.32 0.31 -19.73
N GLY A 424 -11.74 -0.93 -19.44
CA GLY A 424 -13.14 -1.35 -19.54
C GLY A 424 -14.06 -0.62 -18.56
N VAL A 425 -13.60 -0.39 -17.31
CA VAL A 425 -14.33 0.42 -16.32
C VAL A 425 -14.49 1.86 -16.82
N LEU A 426 -13.41 2.48 -17.33
CA LEU A 426 -13.49 3.83 -17.89
C LEU A 426 -14.43 3.90 -19.11
N ALA A 427 -14.37 2.91 -20.00
CA ALA A 427 -15.26 2.82 -21.14
C ALA A 427 -16.74 2.68 -20.74
N ARG A 428 -17.05 2.08 -19.60
CA ARG A 428 -18.43 1.96 -19.07
C ARG A 428 -18.93 3.24 -18.41
N LEU A 429 -18.06 3.91 -17.66
CA LEU A 429 -18.43 5.07 -16.86
C LEU A 429 -18.29 6.40 -17.61
N GLN A 430 -17.37 6.51 -18.55
CA GLN A 430 -16.91 7.77 -19.10
C GLN A 430 -17.01 7.88 -20.62
N ARG A 431 -17.56 6.89 -21.33
CA ARG A 431 -17.87 7.07 -22.75
C ARG A 431 -19.11 7.94 -22.95
N ALA A 432 -19.03 8.81 -24.00
CA ALA A 432 -20.12 9.69 -24.43
C ALA A 432 -21.29 8.91 -25.06
#